data_d2b475d4289c6eba823c7b82ddbccdf2
#
_entry.id   d2b475d4289c6eba823c7b82ddbccdf2
#
_cell.length_a   1.000
_cell.length_b   1.000
_cell.length_c   1.000
_cell.angle_alpha   90.00
_cell.angle_beta   90.00
_cell.angle_gamma   90.00
#
_symmetry.space_group_name_H-M   'P 1'
#
loop_
_entity.id
_entity.type
_entity.pdbx_description
1 polymer ?
#
loop_
_entity_poly.entity_id
_entity_poly.type
_entity_poly.pdbx_seq_one_letter_code
_entity_poly.pdbx_strand_id
1 'polypeptide(L)'
;MPLTVRRVAQLSQLREDRAERVVVDDHKILLIRDGDTVRAYSADCPHAGGPLEEGALCHGRIICPWHKGTFDAATGKVLEPPPLVPLERYTVIVEGDDIMVSSDKLPGETELARTPEPHFVVIGAGAAGAAACAALREYGFTGRVTLIGDEPHAPYDRTSLSKFVPSAEMPADDVPPLLAPDWYERHGVERIVAKVARLDVPARTIHFDTGGELTYDTALLATGSAPRVPRIPGCELSGVHVLRHLDDAAAIVDALGESTPDGLMQSAASTQVAILGSSFIGLETAAALRKRGVQVSIISPDKVPFEKQFGERVGSMFRELHERNGVRFHLQARVASLEGEEGNVHEVMLESGEHIAADLVLLATGVAPATGFVEGLPLQKDGGVIVNAGMQAAPGLYAAGDIAVFPLRENEEPVRIEHWRVAQQQARIAAQNMCGARNRYNAVPFFWTYHFGKNFEYLGHANEWDELVLDGDFEQHDLAVLYMKDDRVAAVLACNRDAQTAHLIDAMRREPLTRAQALRIVGRDSCDGADWNPP
;
A
#
# COMPACT_ATOMS: atom_id res chain seq x y z
N MET A 1 -32.40 -24.97 10.40
CA MET A 1 -31.72 -25.97 11.24
C MET A 1 -31.45 -25.31 12.58
N PRO A 2 -31.44 -26.01 13.72
CA PRO A 2 -31.02 -25.39 14.97
C PRO A 2 -29.55 -24.94 14.81
N LEU A 3 -29.24 -23.73 15.32
CA LEU A 3 -27.88 -23.17 15.28
C LEU A 3 -26.96 -24.11 16.08
N THR A 4 -25.90 -24.62 15.44
CA THR A 4 -24.90 -25.42 16.12
C THR A 4 -23.88 -24.48 16.72
N VAL A 5 -23.88 -24.35 18.05
CA VAL A 5 -22.90 -23.54 18.78
C VAL A 5 -21.98 -24.43 19.59
N ARG A 6 -20.73 -24.01 19.75
CA ARG A 6 -19.73 -24.69 20.59
C ARG A 6 -19.23 -23.75 21.68
N ARG A 7 -19.06 -24.28 22.89
CA ARG A 7 -18.39 -23.56 23.96
C ARG A 7 -16.90 -23.40 23.61
N VAL A 8 -16.41 -22.16 23.63
CA VAL A 8 -15.06 -21.81 23.18
C VAL A 8 -14.21 -21.10 24.22
N ALA A 9 -14.83 -20.37 25.14
CA ALA A 9 -14.13 -19.59 26.17
C ALA A 9 -15.04 -19.33 27.38
N GLN A 10 -14.48 -18.67 28.40
CA GLN A 10 -15.21 -18.09 29.52
C GLN A 10 -15.11 -16.58 29.49
N LEU A 11 -16.19 -15.87 29.78
CA LEU A 11 -16.25 -14.41 29.79
C LEU A 11 -15.22 -13.82 30.78
N SER A 12 -15.07 -14.45 31.95
CA SER A 12 -14.08 -14.07 32.96
C SER A 12 -12.64 -14.17 32.53
N GLN A 13 -12.34 -14.94 31.47
CA GLN A 13 -11.00 -15.11 30.92
C GLN A 13 -10.67 -14.10 29.79
N LEU A 14 -11.70 -13.57 29.13
CA LEU A 14 -11.49 -12.57 28.09
C LEU A 14 -11.16 -11.19 28.69
N ARG A 15 -10.13 -10.56 28.15
CA ARG A 15 -9.75 -9.18 28.48
C ARG A 15 -10.46 -8.20 27.53
N GLU A 16 -10.73 -6.98 28.01
CA GLU A 16 -11.36 -5.92 27.19
C GLU A 16 -10.36 -5.21 26.26
N ASP A 17 -9.09 -5.25 26.60
CA ASP A 17 -8.01 -4.57 25.88
C ASP A 17 -7.29 -5.49 24.88
N ARG A 18 -7.72 -6.74 24.74
CA ARG A 18 -7.10 -7.73 23.86
C ARG A 18 -8.13 -8.63 23.19
N ALA A 19 -7.96 -8.82 21.90
CA ALA A 19 -8.73 -9.80 21.15
C ALA A 19 -8.14 -11.21 21.33
N GLU A 20 -8.99 -12.23 21.36
CA GLU A 20 -8.58 -13.64 21.47
C GLU A 20 -9.01 -14.45 20.25
N ARG A 21 -8.10 -15.30 19.75
CA ARG A 21 -8.41 -16.26 18.69
C ARG A 21 -8.89 -17.58 19.28
N VAL A 22 -10.02 -18.05 18.77
CA VAL A 22 -10.54 -19.41 19.01
C VAL A 22 -10.75 -20.14 17.69
N VAL A 23 -10.90 -21.46 17.73
CA VAL A 23 -11.18 -22.27 16.53
C VAL A 23 -12.52 -23.01 16.72
N VAL A 24 -13.43 -22.86 15.78
CA VAL A 24 -14.73 -23.53 15.75
C VAL A 24 -14.90 -24.19 14.38
N ASP A 25 -14.97 -25.51 14.33
CA ASP A 25 -15.13 -26.29 13.09
C ASP A 25 -14.18 -25.82 11.95
N ASP A 26 -12.88 -25.70 12.27
CA ASP A 26 -11.79 -25.22 11.40
C ASP A 26 -11.82 -23.73 11.03
N HIS A 27 -12.80 -22.96 11.51
CA HIS A 27 -12.83 -21.51 11.36
C HIS A 27 -12.06 -20.84 12.49
N LYS A 28 -11.12 -19.96 12.12
CA LYS A 28 -10.41 -19.08 13.06
C LYS A 28 -11.28 -17.85 13.35
N ILE A 29 -11.70 -17.72 14.59
CA ILE A 29 -12.64 -16.69 15.03
C ILE A 29 -11.99 -15.82 16.08
N LEU A 30 -12.11 -14.50 15.93
CA LEU A 30 -11.64 -13.48 16.84
C LEU A 30 -12.75 -13.10 17.80
N LEU A 31 -12.51 -13.24 19.09
CA LEU A 31 -13.40 -12.80 20.14
C LEU A 31 -12.96 -11.44 20.68
N ILE A 32 -13.93 -10.53 20.84
CA ILE A 32 -13.73 -9.21 21.43
C ILE A 32 -14.74 -9.01 22.53
N ARG A 33 -14.27 -8.68 23.74
CA ARG A 33 -15.10 -8.36 24.89
C ARG A 33 -15.28 -6.84 25.02
N ASP A 34 -16.51 -6.42 25.32
CA ASP A 34 -16.90 -5.06 25.65
C ASP A 34 -17.94 -5.12 26.78
N GLY A 35 -17.46 -5.03 28.02
CA GLY A 35 -18.28 -5.29 29.23
C GLY A 35 -18.79 -6.72 29.28
N ASP A 36 -20.10 -6.89 29.28
CA ASP A 36 -20.76 -8.20 29.24
C ASP A 36 -21.08 -8.67 27.81
N THR A 37 -20.72 -7.86 26.80
CA THR A 37 -20.95 -8.21 25.40
C THR A 37 -19.70 -8.84 24.80
N VAL A 38 -19.89 -9.92 24.05
CA VAL A 38 -18.84 -10.53 23.24
C VAL A 38 -19.23 -10.47 21.77
N ARG A 39 -18.28 -10.10 20.92
CA ARG A 39 -18.43 -10.11 19.46
C ARG A 39 -17.48 -11.12 18.85
N ALA A 40 -17.88 -11.73 17.74
CA ALA A 40 -17.08 -12.71 17.02
C ALA A 40 -16.95 -12.32 15.55
N TYR A 41 -15.69 -12.27 15.10
CA TYR A 41 -15.30 -11.93 13.74
C TYR A 41 -14.35 -12.99 13.15
N SER A 42 -14.08 -12.94 11.81
CA SER A 42 -12.93 -13.64 11.24
C SER A 42 -11.64 -13.17 11.90
N ALA A 43 -10.76 -14.12 12.30
CA ALA A 43 -9.52 -13.78 13.01
C ALA A 43 -8.40 -13.34 12.07
N ASP A 44 -8.47 -13.73 10.80
CA ASP A 44 -7.49 -13.35 9.79
C ASP A 44 -7.96 -12.10 9.04
N CYS A 45 -7.06 -11.13 8.89
CA CYS A 45 -7.34 -9.88 8.16
C CYS A 45 -7.65 -10.19 6.68
N PRO A 46 -8.76 -9.69 6.11
CA PRO A 46 -9.15 -10.01 4.72
C PRO A 46 -8.23 -9.42 3.65
N HIS A 47 -7.25 -8.58 4.03
CA HIS A 47 -6.25 -8.06 3.09
C HIS A 47 -5.22 -9.13 2.70
N ALA A 48 -4.53 -9.71 3.69
CA ALA A 48 -3.41 -10.64 3.45
C ALA A 48 -3.28 -11.71 4.55
N GLY A 49 -4.35 -12.00 5.30
CA GLY A 49 -4.35 -13.04 6.31
C GLY A 49 -3.63 -12.71 7.62
N GLY A 50 -3.33 -11.42 7.89
CA GLY A 50 -2.64 -11.02 9.12
C GLY A 50 -3.44 -11.38 10.38
N PRO A 51 -2.78 -11.90 11.44
CA PRO A 51 -3.42 -12.37 12.67
C PRO A 51 -3.90 -11.18 13.52
N LEU A 52 -5.21 -10.96 13.56
CA LEU A 52 -5.79 -9.77 14.20
C LEU A 52 -5.62 -9.76 15.72
N GLU A 53 -5.51 -10.93 16.36
CA GLU A 53 -5.24 -11.07 17.80
C GLU A 53 -3.83 -10.63 18.23
N GLU A 54 -2.88 -10.59 17.28
CA GLU A 54 -1.52 -10.09 17.50
C GLU A 54 -1.40 -8.57 17.27
N GLY A 55 -2.47 -7.95 16.81
CA GLY A 55 -2.55 -6.53 16.57
C GLY A 55 -2.97 -5.72 17.80
N ALA A 56 -3.58 -4.56 17.57
CA ALA A 56 -4.06 -3.69 18.62
C ALA A 56 -5.59 -3.66 18.70
N LEU A 57 -6.13 -3.79 19.91
CA LEU A 57 -7.52 -3.49 20.22
C LEU A 57 -7.54 -2.25 21.13
N CYS A 58 -7.87 -1.10 20.58
CA CYS A 58 -7.83 0.15 21.30
C CYS A 58 -8.85 1.16 20.76
N HIS A 59 -9.46 1.94 21.65
CA HIS A 59 -10.41 3.00 21.30
C HIS A 59 -11.52 2.56 20.32
N GLY A 60 -12.05 1.33 20.50
CA GLY A 60 -13.10 0.77 19.65
C GLY A 60 -12.60 0.35 18.25
N ARG A 61 -11.29 0.14 18.07
CA ARG A 61 -10.64 -0.22 16.81
C ARG A 61 -9.88 -1.52 16.94
N ILE A 62 -9.98 -2.37 15.92
CA ILE A 62 -9.14 -3.54 15.71
C ILE A 62 -8.12 -3.14 14.65
N ILE A 63 -6.83 -3.18 14.96
CA ILE A 63 -5.76 -2.76 14.04
C ILE A 63 -4.88 -3.97 13.73
N CYS A 64 -4.82 -4.34 12.45
CA CYS A 64 -4.01 -5.45 11.98
C CYS A 64 -2.51 -5.17 12.21
N PRO A 65 -1.71 -6.14 12.71
CA PRO A 65 -0.30 -5.93 12.96
C PRO A 65 0.51 -5.71 11.69
N TRP A 66 0.14 -6.35 10.55
CA TRP A 66 0.97 -6.33 9.35
C TRP A 66 0.91 -5.02 8.56
N HIS A 67 -0.30 -4.60 8.12
CA HIS A 67 -0.42 -3.42 7.24
C HIS A 67 -1.36 -2.36 7.81
N LYS A 68 -1.64 -2.43 9.13
CA LYS A 68 -2.46 -1.45 9.87
C LYS A 68 -3.88 -1.27 9.31
N GLY A 69 -4.39 -2.29 8.59
CA GLY A 69 -5.81 -2.37 8.25
C GLY A 69 -6.64 -2.26 9.53
N THR A 70 -7.60 -1.35 9.56
CA THR A 70 -8.32 -1.01 10.79
C THR A 70 -9.80 -1.23 10.62
N PHE A 71 -10.41 -1.87 11.62
CA PHE A 71 -11.82 -2.18 11.65
C PHE A 71 -12.50 -1.59 12.90
N ASP A 72 -13.77 -1.28 12.78
CA ASP A 72 -14.61 -0.91 13.90
C ASP A 72 -14.90 -2.13 14.77
N ALA A 73 -14.55 -2.09 16.04
CA ALA A 73 -14.69 -3.22 16.95
C ALA A 73 -16.15 -3.59 17.25
N ALA A 74 -17.10 -2.67 17.07
CA ALA A 74 -18.51 -2.92 17.31
C ALA A 74 -19.22 -3.56 16.10
N THR A 75 -18.79 -3.25 14.88
CA THR A 75 -19.48 -3.64 13.64
C THR A 75 -18.67 -4.52 12.71
N GLY A 76 -17.34 -4.54 12.82
CA GLY A 76 -16.42 -5.20 11.90
C GLY A 76 -16.21 -4.43 10.58
N LYS A 77 -16.80 -3.22 10.42
CA LYS A 77 -16.65 -2.42 9.20
C LYS A 77 -15.23 -1.87 9.05
N VAL A 78 -14.81 -1.67 7.81
CA VAL A 78 -13.50 -1.09 7.51
C VAL A 78 -13.48 0.39 7.92
N LEU A 79 -12.58 0.76 8.81
CA LEU A 79 -12.28 2.15 9.14
C LEU A 79 -11.12 2.69 8.30
N GLU A 80 -10.06 1.87 8.16
CA GLU A 80 -8.91 2.24 7.35
C GLU A 80 -8.39 1.06 6.51
N PRO A 81 -7.94 1.32 5.25
CA PRO A 81 -7.38 0.30 4.38
C PRO A 81 -6.06 -0.27 4.93
N PRO A 82 -5.46 -1.30 4.31
CA PRO A 82 -5.70 -1.78 2.95
C PRO A 82 -6.87 -2.75 2.75
N PRO A 83 -7.49 -3.38 3.78
CA PRO A 83 -8.70 -4.17 3.54
C PRO A 83 -9.80 -3.28 2.93
N LEU A 84 -10.50 -3.82 1.92
CA LEU A 84 -11.61 -3.15 1.24
C LEU A 84 -12.96 -3.77 1.56
N VAL A 85 -12.98 -4.84 2.36
CA VAL A 85 -14.20 -5.54 2.80
C VAL A 85 -14.20 -5.67 4.33
N PRO A 86 -15.39 -5.67 4.97
CA PRO A 86 -15.51 -5.83 6.42
C PRO A 86 -15.09 -7.22 6.87
N LEU A 87 -14.90 -7.37 8.20
CA LEU A 87 -14.73 -8.66 8.84
C LEU A 87 -16.03 -9.47 8.76
N GLU A 88 -15.91 -10.77 8.50
CA GLU A 88 -17.03 -11.69 8.62
C GLU A 88 -17.47 -11.78 10.09
N ARG A 89 -18.78 -11.86 10.32
CA ARG A 89 -19.36 -11.89 11.66
C ARG A 89 -19.95 -13.26 11.95
N TYR A 90 -19.85 -13.68 13.20
CA TYR A 90 -20.37 -14.95 13.67
C TYR A 90 -21.34 -14.76 14.86
N THR A 91 -22.25 -15.72 15.03
CA THR A 91 -23.18 -15.70 16.17
C THR A 91 -22.45 -16.07 17.46
N VAL A 92 -22.64 -15.24 18.48
CA VAL A 92 -22.13 -15.48 19.85
C VAL A 92 -23.32 -15.53 20.81
N ILE A 93 -23.29 -16.48 21.75
CA ILE A 93 -24.22 -16.59 22.87
C ILE A 93 -23.38 -16.63 24.15
N VAL A 94 -23.73 -15.76 25.10
CA VAL A 94 -23.11 -15.74 26.44
C VAL A 94 -24.16 -16.23 27.44
N GLU A 95 -23.89 -17.36 28.10
CA GLU A 95 -24.75 -17.95 29.14
C GLU A 95 -23.95 -18.08 30.44
N GLY A 96 -24.25 -17.17 31.38
CA GLY A 96 -23.42 -17.05 32.59
C GLY A 96 -21.99 -16.63 32.24
N ASP A 97 -21.03 -17.49 32.54
CA ASP A 97 -19.61 -17.28 32.18
C ASP A 97 -19.19 -18.00 30.88
N ASP A 98 -20.08 -18.82 30.32
CA ASP A 98 -19.76 -19.60 29.14
C ASP A 98 -20.02 -18.80 27.83
N ILE A 99 -19.05 -18.78 26.94
CA ILE A 99 -19.14 -18.20 25.60
C ILE A 99 -19.26 -19.32 24.58
N MET A 100 -20.35 -19.28 23.83
CA MET A 100 -20.63 -20.20 22.75
C MET A 100 -20.66 -19.48 21.41
N VAL A 101 -20.04 -20.06 20.37
CA VAL A 101 -19.93 -19.48 19.04
C VAL A 101 -20.39 -20.49 17.97
N SER A 102 -21.10 -20.01 16.95
CA SER A 102 -21.40 -20.79 15.75
C SER A 102 -20.36 -20.53 14.67
N SER A 103 -20.00 -21.56 13.90
CA SER A 103 -19.19 -21.41 12.68
C SER A 103 -19.99 -20.87 11.49
N ASP A 104 -21.32 -20.76 11.60
CA ASP A 104 -22.17 -20.17 10.57
C ASP A 104 -21.97 -18.65 10.54
N LYS A 105 -21.60 -18.14 9.37
CA LYS A 105 -21.45 -16.69 9.15
C LYS A 105 -22.80 -15.98 9.21
N LEU A 106 -22.83 -14.85 9.89
CA LEU A 106 -23.99 -13.96 9.82
C LEU A 106 -24.13 -13.37 8.41
N PRO A 107 -25.34 -13.15 7.91
CA PRO A 107 -25.55 -12.53 6.61
C PRO A 107 -24.92 -11.13 6.58
N GLY A 108 -24.38 -10.77 5.41
CA GLY A 108 -23.92 -9.42 5.12
C GLY A 108 -25.07 -8.39 5.15
N GLU A 109 -24.73 -7.13 5.00
CA GLU A 109 -25.74 -6.07 4.89
C GLU A 109 -26.56 -6.26 3.61
N THR A 110 -27.85 -5.93 3.70
CA THR A 110 -28.77 -6.02 2.56
C THR A 110 -28.37 -5.00 1.49
N GLU A 111 -28.20 -5.44 0.27
CA GLU A 111 -27.91 -4.55 -0.87
C GLU A 111 -29.07 -3.60 -1.13
N LEU A 112 -28.75 -2.30 -1.29
CA LEU A 112 -29.72 -1.28 -1.64
C LEU A 112 -30.07 -1.37 -3.14
N ALA A 113 -31.32 -1.06 -3.49
CA ALA A 113 -31.75 -0.98 -4.88
C ALA A 113 -30.95 0.10 -5.62
N ARG A 114 -30.45 -0.24 -6.82
CA ARG A 114 -29.64 0.67 -7.65
C ARG A 114 -30.52 1.65 -8.39
N THR A 115 -29.99 2.85 -8.63
CA THR A 115 -30.60 3.91 -9.42
C THR A 115 -29.68 4.30 -10.57
N PRO A 116 -30.19 4.74 -11.73
CA PRO A 116 -29.36 5.14 -12.86
C PRO A 116 -28.60 6.46 -12.62
N GLU A 117 -29.06 7.29 -11.71
CA GLU A 117 -28.50 8.62 -11.41
C GLU A 117 -28.48 8.88 -9.89
N PRO A 118 -27.56 9.73 -9.41
CA PRO A 118 -26.51 10.40 -10.18
C PRO A 118 -25.42 9.43 -10.66
N HIS A 119 -24.65 9.86 -11.69
CA HIS A 119 -23.55 9.09 -12.27
C HIS A 119 -22.20 9.54 -11.71
N PHE A 120 -21.52 8.66 -10.98
CA PHE A 120 -20.18 8.87 -10.46
C PHE A 120 -19.16 8.08 -11.28
N VAL A 121 -18.05 8.74 -11.65
CA VAL A 121 -16.99 8.13 -12.45
C VAL A 121 -15.68 8.15 -11.67
N VAL A 122 -15.00 6.99 -11.62
CA VAL A 122 -13.66 6.83 -11.06
C VAL A 122 -12.69 6.58 -12.20
N ILE A 123 -11.71 7.48 -12.38
CA ILE A 123 -10.72 7.42 -13.46
C ILE A 123 -9.41 6.91 -12.89
N GLY A 124 -9.06 5.67 -13.19
CA GLY A 124 -7.92 4.93 -12.68
C GLY A 124 -8.33 3.71 -11.87
N ALA A 125 -7.99 2.51 -12.36
CA ALA A 125 -8.34 1.21 -11.79
C ALA A 125 -7.22 0.61 -10.91
N GLY A 126 -6.54 1.45 -10.12
CA GLY A 126 -5.53 1.03 -9.13
C GLY A 126 -6.08 0.97 -7.71
N ALA A 127 -5.18 1.07 -6.71
CA ALA A 127 -5.50 1.03 -5.28
C ALA A 127 -6.58 2.04 -4.87
N ALA A 128 -6.41 3.30 -5.28
CA ALA A 128 -7.36 4.36 -4.98
C ALA A 128 -8.72 4.12 -5.66
N GLY A 129 -8.73 3.71 -6.93
CA GLY A 129 -9.97 3.45 -7.66
C GLY A 129 -10.79 2.31 -7.08
N ALA A 130 -10.17 1.18 -6.77
CA ALA A 130 -10.84 0.06 -6.12
C ALA A 130 -11.39 0.44 -4.73
N ALA A 131 -10.59 1.15 -3.93
CA ALA A 131 -11.00 1.63 -2.61
C ALA A 131 -12.17 2.62 -2.68
N ALA A 132 -12.19 3.50 -3.69
CA ALA A 132 -13.30 4.42 -3.92
C ALA A 132 -14.59 3.67 -4.27
N CYS A 133 -14.53 2.71 -5.19
CA CYS A 133 -15.70 1.91 -5.58
C CYS A 133 -16.28 1.16 -4.37
N ALA A 134 -15.42 0.50 -3.58
CA ALA A 134 -15.83 -0.18 -2.35
C ALA A 134 -16.47 0.79 -1.36
N ALA A 135 -15.83 1.94 -1.11
CA ALA A 135 -16.32 2.95 -0.19
C ALA A 135 -17.65 3.57 -0.63
N LEU A 136 -17.85 3.88 -1.91
CA LEU A 136 -19.12 4.40 -2.42
C LEU A 136 -20.28 3.44 -2.09
N ARG A 137 -20.09 2.14 -2.27
CA ARG A 137 -21.12 1.14 -1.96
C ARG A 137 -21.32 0.94 -0.46
N GLU A 138 -20.23 0.92 0.32
CA GLU A 138 -20.26 0.85 1.79
C GLU A 138 -21.02 2.04 2.42
N TYR A 139 -20.88 3.24 1.85
CA TYR A 139 -21.59 4.45 2.28
C TYR A 139 -23.00 4.60 1.70
N GLY A 140 -23.49 3.55 1.05
CA GLY A 140 -24.89 3.49 0.59
C GLY A 140 -25.19 4.27 -0.69
N PHE A 141 -24.18 4.63 -1.48
CA PHE A 141 -24.43 5.25 -2.78
C PHE A 141 -25.12 4.26 -3.73
N THR A 142 -26.31 4.62 -4.19
CA THR A 142 -27.14 3.76 -5.06
C THR A 142 -27.03 4.11 -6.54
N GLY A 143 -26.50 5.29 -6.89
CA GLY A 143 -26.37 5.75 -8.27
C GLY A 143 -25.41 4.91 -9.11
N ARG A 144 -25.34 5.25 -10.39
CA ARG A 144 -24.42 4.62 -11.34
C ARG A 144 -22.97 4.90 -10.96
N VAL A 145 -22.12 3.87 -10.96
CA VAL A 145 -20.68 3.97 -10.75
C VAL A 145 -19.97 3.33 -11.93
N THR A 146 -19.08 4.10 -12.57
CA THR A 146 -18.21 3.61 -13.64
C THR A 146 -16.76 3.72 -13.22
N LEU A 147 -16.02 2.63 -13.29
CA LEU A 147 -14.57 2.55 -13.06
C LEU A 147 -13.86 2.44 -14.41
N ILE A 148 -12.97 3.39 -14.73
CA ILE A 148 -12.21 3.43 -15.97
C ILE A 148 -10.74 3.08 -15.68
N GLY A 149 -10.19 2.16 -16.44
CA GLY A 149 -8.76 1.80 -16.39
C GLY A 149 -8.26 1.43 -17.78
N ASP A 150 -6.96 1.56 -18.00
CA ASP A 150 -6.32 1.25 -19.29
C ASP A 150 -5.73 -0.18 -19.34
N GLU A 151 -5.73 -0.90 -18.22
CA GLU A 151 -5.33 -2.30 -18.15
C GLU A 151 -6.55 -3.24 -18.30
N PRO A 152 -6.40 -4.40 -18.96
CA PRO A 152 -7.49 -5.38 -19.09
C PRO A 152 -7.80 -6.08 -17.77
N HIS A 153 -6.87 -6.06 -16.83
CA HIS A 153 -6.98 -6.73 -15.54
C HIS A 153 -7.98 -6.03 -14.60
N ALA A 154 -8.61 -6.81 -13.71
CA ALA A 154 -9.29 -6.22 -12.55
C ALA A 154 -8.25 -5.54 -11.65
N PRO A 155 -8.62 -4.51 -10.86
CA PRO A 155 -7.70 -3.93 -9.88
C PRO A 155 -7.06 -4.99 -9.00
N TYR A 156 -5.72 -5.01 -8.95
CA TYR A 156 -4.91 -6.03 -8.29
C TYR A 156 -3.86 -5.39 -7.36
N ASP A 157 -3.25 -6.21 -6.50
CA ASP A 157 -2.22 -5.76 -5.56
C ASP A 157 -0.86 -5.54 -6.24
N ARG A 158 -0.60 -4.30 -6.67
CA ARG A 158 0.67 -3.91 -7.30
C ARG A 158 1.87 -4.02 -6.37
N THR A 159 1.67 -4.15 -5.06
CA THR A 159 2.79 -4.30 -4.13
C THR A 159 3.51 -5.64 -4.32
N SER A 160 2.88 -6.61 -4.97
CA SER A 160 3.47 -7.91 -5.32
C SER A 160 4.46 -7.82 -6.48
N LEU A 161 4.34 -6.81 -7.36
CA LEU A 161 5.10 -6.72 -8.61
C LEU A 161 6.60 -6.49 -8.43
N SER A 162 7.01 -5.83 -7.34
CA SER A 162 8.43 -5.59 -7.02
C SER A 162 9.02 -6.66 -6.08
N LYS A 163 8.17 -7.53 -5.49
CA LYS A 163 8.56 -8.47 -4.43
C LYS A 163 8.42 -9.92 -4.89
N PHE A 164 7.18 -10.38 -5.04
CA PHE A 164 6.86 -11.80 -5.18
C PHE A 164 6.92 -12.29 -6.64
N VAL A 165 6.57 -11.44 -7.60
CA VAL A 165 6.61 -11.80 -9.02
C VAL A 165 8.06 -11.92 -9.51
N PRO A 166 8.94 -10.92 -9.32
CA PRO A 166 10.33 -11.04 -9.77
C PRO A 166 11.14 -12.11 -9.01
N SER A 167 10.73 -12.49 -7.80
CA SER A 167 11.36 -13.58 -7.04
C SER A 167 10.91 -14.98 -7.47
N ALA A 168 9.91 -15.09 -8.36
CA ALA A 168 9.23 -16.32 -8.74
C ALA A 168 8.49 -17.04 -7.58
N GLU A 169 8.23 -16.36 -6.47
CA GLU A 169 7.37 -16.87 -5.40
C GLU A 169 5.89 -16.83 -5.77
N MET A 170 5.54 -15.98 -6.71
CA MET A 170 4.18 -15.79 -7.21
C MET A 170 4.21 -15.61 -8.73
N PRO A 171 3.53 -16.46 -9.51
CA PRO A 171 3.27 -16.20 -10.92
C PRO A 171 2.53 -14.87 -11.11
N ALA A 172 2.77 -14.19 -12.22
CA ALA A 172 2.08 -12.92 -12.52
C ALA A 172 0.55 -13.08 -12.54
N ASP A 173 0.06 -14.22 -13.06
CA ASP A 173 -1.38 -14.53 -13.13
C ASP A 173 -2.03 -14.78 -11.76
N ASP A 174 -1.23 -15.06 -10.72
CA ASP A 174 -1.68 -15.33 -9.36
C ASP A 174 -1.67 -14.07 -8.46
N VAL A 175 -1.30 -12.91 -9.00
CA VAL A 175 -1.33 -11.65 -8.24
C VAL A 175 -2.76 -11.36 -7.77
N PRO A 176 -2.98 -11.22 -6.43
CA PRO A 176 -4.33 -11.16 -5.89
C PRO A 176 -5.10 -9.93 -6.39
N PRO A 177 -6.36 -10.09 -6.81
CA PRO A 177 -7.23 -8.96 -7.05
C PRO A 177 -7.56 -8.26 -5.73
N LEU A 178 -7.76 -6.94 -5.76
CA LEU A 178 -8.11 -6.14 -4.58
C LEU A 178 -9.52 -6.41 -4.05
N LEU A 179 -10.41 -6.83 -4.94
CA LEU A 179 -11.78 -7.24 -4.64
C LEU A 179 -12.06 -8.53 -5.42
N ALA A 180 -12.95 -9.37 -4.92
CA ALA A 180 -13.33 -10.59 -5.62
C ALA A 180 -13.71 -10.30 -7.09
N PRO A 181 -13.37 -11.17 -8.04
CA PRO A 181 -13.57 -10.90 -9.47
C PRO A 181 -15.02 -10.51 -9.84
N ASP A 182 -16.00 -11.12 -9.17
CA ASP A 182 -17.44 -10.88 -9.36
C ASP A 182 -17.97 -9.69 -8.53
N TRP A 183 -17.11 -9.06 -7.69
CA TRP A 183 -17.54 -7.99 -6.79
C TRP A 183 -18.11 -6.78 -7.56
N TYR A 184 -17.46 -6.38 -8.64
CA TYR A 184 -17.87 -5.20 -9.43
C TYR A 184 -19.27 -5.40 -10.03
N GLU A 185 -19.52 -6.56 -10.63
CA GLU A 185 -20.83 -6.91 -11.19
C GLU A 185 -21.90 -6.96 -10.10
N ARG A 186 -21.66 -7.71 -9.02
CA ARG A 186 -22.62 -7.83 -7.89
C ARG A 186 -22.96 -6.48 -7.28
N HIS A 187 -21.99 -5.56 -7.21
CA HIS A 187 -22.20 -4.24 -6.63
C HIS A 187 -22.59 -3.18 -7.68
N GLY A 188 -22.88 -3.56 -8.92
CA GLY A 188 -23.30 -2.65 -9.99
C GLY A 188 -22.28 -1.54 -10.27
N VAL A 189 -20.99 -1.92 -10.33
CA VAL A 189 -19.90 -1.05 -10.77
C VAL A 189 -19.52 -1.45 -12.19
N GLU A 190 -19.81 -0.58 -13.14
CA GLU A 190 -19.44 -0.78 -14.54
C GLU A 190 -17.94 -0.57 -14.72
N ARG A 191 -17.24 -1.53 -15.33
CA ARG A 191 -15.82 -1.40 -15.66
C ARG A 191 -15.65 -1.09 -17.15
N ILE A 192 -14.92 0.00 -17.45
CA ILE A 192 -14.54 0.36 -18.82
C ILE A 192 -13.01 0.21 -18.93
N VAL A 193 -12.57 -0.66 -19.84
CA VAL A 193 -11.15 -0.81 -20.19
C VAL A 193 -10.87 0.11 -21.37
N ALA A 194 -10.37 1.30 -21.10
CA ALA A 194 -10.03 2.30 -22.10
C ALA A 194 -9.05 3.35 -21.53
N LYS A 195 -8.22 3.89 -22.40
CA LYS A 195 -7.36 5.03 -22.06
C LYS A 195 -8.13 6.33 -22.22
N VAL A 196 -8.10 7.15 -21.17
CA VAL A 196 -8.64 8.52 -21.23
C VAL A 196 -7.64 9.40 -21.97
N ALA A 197 -8.05 9.93 -23.12
CA ALA A 197 -7.24 10.84 -23.92
C ALA A 197 -7.34 12.28 -23.42
N ARG A 198 -8.53 12.70 -22.94
CA ARG A 198 -8.78 14.04 -22.43
C ARG A 198 -9.91 14.04 -21.40
N LEU A 199 -9.71 14.75 -20.30
CA LEU A 199 -10.76 15.11 -19.36
C LEU A 199 -10.99 16.62 -19.45
N ASP A 200 -12.16 17.01 -19.92
CA ASP A 200 -12.63 18.41 -19.92
C ASP A 200 -13.38 18.68 -18.62
N VAL A 201 -12.69 19.30 -17.65
CA VAL A 201 -13.22 19.52 -16.31
C VAL A 201 -14.41 20.48 -16.31
N PRO A 202 -14.37 21.65 -16.99
CA PRO A 202 -15.53 22.53 -17.11
C PRO A 202 -16.76 21.88 -17.74
N ALA A 203 -16.58 21.10 -18.80
CA ALA A 203 -17.67 20.40 -19.48
C ALA A 203 -18.12 19.12 -18.77
N ARG A 204 -17.37 18.63 -17.77
CA ARG A 204 -17.58 17.33 -17.09
C ARG A 204 -17.64 16.18 -18.09
N THR A 205 -16.73 16.16 -19.05
CA THR A 205 -16.72 15.20 -20.14
C THR A 205 -15.36 14.51 -20.24
N ILE A 206 -15.40 13.20 -20.35
CA ILE A 206 -14.26 12.32 -20.55
C ILE A 206 -14.25 11.89 -22.00
N HIS A 207 -13.11 12.04 -22.71
CA HIS A 207 -12.93 11.57 -24.08
C HIS A 207 -11.92 10.42 -24.09
N PHE A 208 -12.25 9.36 -24.81
CA PHE A 208 -11.41 8.16 -24.91
C PHE A 208 -10.50 8.24 -26.16
N ASP A 209 -9.36 7.58 -26.10
CA ASP A 209 -8.41 7.48 -27.23
C ASP A 209 -8.98 6.69 -28.43
N THR A 210 -9.87 5.74 -28.16
CA THR A 210 -10.60 4.97 -29.18
C THR A 210 -11.77 5.73 -29.80
N GLY A 211 -12.01 6.97 -29.37
CA GLY A 211 -13.18 7.76 -29.69
C GLY A 211 -14.36 7.50 -28.74
N GLY A 212 -15.33 8.39 -28.79
CA GLY A 212 -16.44 8.40 -27.85
C GLY A 212 -16.19 9.26 -26.61
N GLU A 213 -17.27 9.54 -25.90
CA GLU A 213 -17.23 10.40 -24.72
C GLU A 213 -18.20 9.90 -23.63
N LEU A 214 -17.92 10.27 -22.38
CA LEU A 214 -18.71 9.97 -21.21
C LEU A 214 -18.86 11.21 -20.33
N THR A 215 -20.08 11.56 -19.97
CA THR A 215 -20.35 12.65 -19.01
C THR A 215 -20.56 12.11 -17.60
N TYR A 216 -20.33 12.96 -16.59
CA TYR A 216 -20.46 12.61 -15.19
C TYR A 216 -21.07 13.73 -14.35
N ASP A 217 -21.71 13.38 -13.24
CA ASP A 217 -22.13 14.32 -12.21
C ASP A 217 -20.99 14.65 -11.25
N THR A 218 -20.26 13.61 -10.84
CA THR A 218 -19.07 13.72 -9.97
C THR A 218 -18.02 12.72 -10.41
N ALA A 219 -16.75 13.15 -10.43
CA ALA A 219 -15.63 12.27 -10.77
C ALA A 219 -14.54 12.26 -9.70
N LEU A 220 -13.83 11.13 -9.62
CA LEU A 220 -12.60 10.94 -8.87
C LEU A 220 -11.44 10.65 -9.84
N LEU A 221 -10.40 11.48 -9.81
CA LEU A 221 -9.12 11.21 -10.45
C LEU A 221 -8.29 10.30 -9.52
N ALA A 222 -7.95 9.12 -9.99
CA ALA A 222 -7.20 8.08 -9.26
C ALA A 222 -6.15 7.42 -10.16
N THR A 223 -5.59 8.19 -11.10
CA THR A 223 -4.73 7.69 -12.19
C THR A 223 -3.30 7.35 -11.75
N GLY A 224 -2.93 7.73 -10.54
CA GLY A 224 -1.63 7.40 -9.98
C GLY A 224 -0.48 8.07 -10.73
N SER A 225 0.63 7.35 -10.87
CA SER A 225 1.86 7.86 -11.47
C SER A 225 2.36 6.93 -12.58
N ALA A 226 3.10 7.51 -13.53
CA ALA A 226 3.80 6.81 -14.59
C ALA A 226 5.32 6.78 -14.32
N PRO A 227 6.04 5.70 -14.67
CA PRO A 227 7.49 5.64 -14.57
C PRO A 227 8.17 6.76 -15.37
N ARG A 228 9.21 7.35 -14.79
CA ARG A 228 10.06 8.30 -15.51
C ARG A 228 11.12 7.52 -16.27
N VAL A 229 11.13 7.64 -17.59
CA VAL A 229 12.21 7.15 -18.43
C VAL A 229 13.23 8.27 -18.61
N PRO A 230 14.50 8.09 -18.20
CA PRO A 230 15.53 9.10 -18.34
C PRO A 230 15.84 9.33 -19.84
N ARG A 231 16.24 10.55 -20.16
CA ARG A 231 16.63 10.89 -21.54
C ARG A 231 18.11 10.61 -21.76
N ILE A 232 18.50 9.34 -21.71
CA ILE A 232 19.84 8.86 -22.02
C ILE A 232 19.78 7.93 -23.25
N PRO A 233 20.84 7.88 -24.08
CA PRO A 233 20.90 6.97 -25.22
C PRO A 233 20.72 5.52 -24.78
N GLY A 234 20.01 4.73 -25.58
CA GLY A 234 19.83 3.29 -25.37
C GLY A 234 18.63 2.88 -24.50
N CYS A 235 17.85 3.84 -23.98
CA CYS A 235 16.62 3.48 -23.24
C CYS A 235 15.55 2.78 -24.08
N GLU A 236 15.67 2.80 -25.39
CA GLU A 236 14.81 2.13 -26.37
C GLU A 236 15.27 0.71 -26.74
N LEU A 237 16.41 0.26 -26.25
CA LEU A 237 16.92 -1.09 -26.50
C LEU A 237 16.03 -2.17 -25.90
N SER A 238 15.98 -3.31 -26.55
CA SER A 238 15.39 -4.53 -25.98
C SER A 238 16.13 -4.94 -24.71
N GLY A 239 15.41 -5.45 -23.71
CA GLY A 239 15.97 -5.75 -22.38
C GLY A 239 16.01 -4.55 -21.43
N VAL A 240 15.55 -3.35 -21.86
CA VAL A 240 15.34 -2.20 -20.97
C VAL A 240 13.87 -2.13 -20.54
N HIS A 241 13.63 -2.22 -19.24
CA HIS A 241 12.29 -2.34 -18.66
C HIS A 241 12.00 -1.24 -17.64
N VAL A 242 10.72 -0.94 -17.48
CA VAL A 242 10.14 -0.24 -16.33
C VAL A 242 9.34 -1.25 -15.50
N LEU A 243 8.89 -0.88 -14.29
CA LEU A 243 8.02 -1.72 -13.48
C LEU A 243 6.88 -0.87 -12.90
N ARG A 244 5.69 -1.04 -13.46
CA ARG A 244 4.48 -0.36 -12.99
C ARG A 244 3.24 -1.25 -13.10
N HIS A 245 3.11 -1.99 -14.18
CA HIS A 245 1.96 -2.81 -14.53
C HIS A 245 2.28 -4.31 -14.41
N LEU A 246 1.24 -5.14 -14.39
CA LEU A 246 1.38 -6.60 -14.33
C LEU A 246 2.20 -7.12 -15.51
N ASP A 247 1.91 -6.59 -16.71
CA ASP A 247 2.61 -6.95 -17.94
C ASP A 247 4.09 -6.58 -17.89
N ASP A 248 4.47 -5.48 -17.23
CA ASP A 248 5.88 -5.13 -17.02
C ASP A 248 6.61 -6.19 -16.17
N ALA A 249 5.97 -6.62 -15.08
CA ALA A 249 6.53 -7.65 -14.19
C ALA A 249 6.65 -9.00 -14.92
N ALA A 250 5.64 -9.37 -15.70
CA ALA A 250 5.67 -10.57 -16.54
C ALA A 250 6.81 -10.50 -17.56
N ALA A 251 6.94 -9.36 -18.28
CA ALA A 251 8.01 -9.17 -19.26
C ALA A 251 9.41 -9.24 -18.64
N ILE A 252 9.61 -8.72 -17.42
CA ILE A 252 10.87 -8.87 -16.69
C ILE A 252 11.16 -10.34 -16.38
N VAL A 253 10.15 -11.09 -15.90
CA VAL A 253 10.29 -12.52 -15.58
C VAL A 253 10.61 -13.32 -16.84
N ASP A 254 9.92 -13.06 -17.94
CA ASP A 254 10.13 -13.73 -19.23
C ASP A 254 11.54 -13.46 -19.78
N ALA A 255 12.01 -12.21 -19.68
CA ALA A 255 13.36 -11.84 -20.12
C ALA A 255 14.47 -12.52 -19.29
N LEU A 256 14.20 -12.88 -18.04
CA LEU A 256 15.14 -13.62 -17.19
C LEU A 256 15.20 -15.12 -17.54
N GLY A 257 14.17 -15.67 -18.20
CA GLY A 257 14.09 -17.08 -18.58
C GLY A 257 13.61 -18.02 -17.48
N GLU A 258 13.64 -19.32 -17.78
CA GLU A 258 13.07 -20.35 -16.91
C GLU A 258 13.82 -20.52 -15.58
N SER A 259 13.07 -20.81 -14.55
CA SER A 259 13.57 -21.15 -13.20
C SER A 259 13.47 -22.66 -12.94
N THR A 260 14.31 -23.17 -12.04
CA THR A 260 14.19 -24.53 -11.49
C THR A 260 12.96 -24.62 -10.56
N PRO A 261 12.48 -25.83 -10.18
CA PRO A 261 11.32 -25.98 -9.29
C PRO A 261 11.46 -25.31 -7.92
N ASP A 262 12.68 -25.05 -7.47
CA ASP A 262 13.00 -24.30 -6.25
C ASP A 262 13.13 -22.78 -6.48
N GLY A 263 12.77 -22.28 -7.68
CA GLY A 263 12.73 -20.88 -8.02
C GLY A 263 14.07 -20.28 -8.47
N LEU A 264 15.15 -21.05 -8.54
CA LEU A 264 16.44 -20.58 -9.05
C LEU A 264 16.45 -20.63 -10.59
N MET A 265 17.07 -19.63 -11.20
CA MET A 265 17.26 -19.64 -12.66
C MET A 265 18.28 -20.71 -13.09
N GLN A 266 18.05 -21.38 -14.21
CA GLN A 266 18.98 -22.36 -14.77
C GLN A 266 20.35 -21.74 -15.12
N SER A 267 20.38 -20.44 -15.47
CA SER A 267 21.59 -19.68 -15.81
C SER A 267 21.87 -18.52 -14.85
N ALA A 268 21.32 -18.57 -13.64
CA ALA A 268 21.36 -17.43 -12.68
C ALA A 268 22.76 -16.84 -12.43
N ALA A 269 23.77 -17.71 -12.38
CA ALA A 269 25.14 -17.28 -12.12
C ALA A 269 25.73 -16.42 -13.25
N SER A 270 25.18 -16.44 -14.46
CA SER A 270 25.63 -15.67 -15.62
C SER A 270 24.75 -14.45 -15.92
N THR A 271 23.48 -14.44 -15.49
CA THR A 271 22.55 -13.34 -15.77
C THR A 271 22.86 -12.12 -14.91
N GLN A 272 23.08 -10.98 -15.56
CA GLN A 272 23.43 -9.71 -14.94
C GLN A 272 22.30 -8.70 -15.17
N VAL A 273 21.79 -8.13 -14.08
CA VAL A 273 20.75 -7.09 -14.11
C VAL A 273 21.30 -5.80 -13.53
N ALA A 274 21.22 -4.73 -14.31
CA ALA A 274 21.49 -3.38 -13.81
C ALA A 274 20.17 -2.68 -13.45
N ILE A 275 20.12 -2.08 -12.27
CA ILE A 275 18.96 -1.31 -11.79
C ILE A 275 19.38 0.15 -11.65
N LEU A 276 18.71 1.04 -12.36
CA LEU A 276 18.95 2.47 -12.30
C LEU A 276 18.01 3.09 -11.25
N GLY A 277 18.56 3.41 -10.08
CA GLY A 277 17.82 3.98 -8.94
C GLY A 277 17.87 3.10 -7.69
N SER A 278 18.07 3.74 -6.54
CA SER A 278 18.26 3.11 -5.22
C SER A 278 17.13 3.44 -4.22
N SER A 279 15.90 3.55 -4.73
CA SER A 279 14.69 3.75 -3.93
C SER A 279 13.83 2.47 -3.89
N PHE A 280 12.55 2.55 -3.51
CA PHE A 280 11.69 1.40 -3.19
C PHE A 280 11.67 0.33 -4.27
N ILE A 281 11.24 0.66 -5.49
CA ILE A 281 11.12 -0.31 -6.59
C ILE A 281 12.46 -0.96 -6.90
N GLY A 282 13.53 -0.14 -7.00
CA GLY A 282 14.87 -0.65 -7.32
C GLY A 282 15.38 -1.64 -6.29
N LEU A 283 15.29 -1.30 -5.00
CA LEU A 283 15.79 -2.16 -3.93
C LEU A 283 14.93 -3.39 -3.67
N GLU A 284 13.59 -3.27 -3.72
CA GLU A 284 12.71 -4.43 -3.60
C GLU A 284 12.93 -5.44 -4.72
N THR A 285 13.01 -4.94 -5.98
CA THR A 285 13.29 -5.79 -7.14
C THR A 285 14.69 -6.40 -7.06
N ALA A 286 15.70 -5.64 -6.59
CA ALA A 286 17.04 -6.20 -6.36
C ALA A 286 17.01 -7.37 -5.36
N ALA A 287 16.29 -7.23 -4.24
CA ALA A 287 16.15 -8.29 -3.26
C ALA A 287 15.43 -9.52 -3.84
N ALA A 288 14.37 -9.30 -4.63
CA ALA A 288 13.62 -10.37 -5.29
C ALA A 288 14.49 -11.13 -6.31
N LEU A 289 15.23 -10.41 -7.16
CA LEU A 289 16.12 -11.00 -8.16
C LEU A 289 17.29 -11.76 -7.53
N ARG A 290 17.87 -11.25 -6.45
CA ARG A 290 18.93 -11.94 -5.69
C ARG A 290 18.45 -13.28 -5.14
N LYS A 291 17.18 -13.39 -4.74
CA LYS A 291 16.58 -14.65 -4.30
C LYS A 291 16.56 -15.71 -5.40
N ARG A 292 16.44 -15.30 -6.67
CA ARG A 292 16.57 -16.17 -7.85
C ARG A 292 18.03 -16.49 -8.22
N GLY A 293 19.02 -15.93 -7.54
CA GLY A 293 20.44 -16.11 -7.84
C GLY A 293 21.00 -15.15 -8.89
N VAL A 294 20.22 -14.22 -9.44
CA VAL A 294 20.63 -13.23 -10.46
C VAL A 294 21.70 -12.30 -9.88
N GLN A 295 22.71 -11.95 -10.68
CA GLN A 295 23.68 -10.92 -10.32
C GLN A 295 23.04 -9.52 -10.48
N VAL A 296 23.05 -8.70 -9.43
CA VAL A 296 22.41 -7.38 -9.45
C VAL A 296 23.40 -6.29 -9.14
N SER A 297 23.43 -5.27 -10.01
CA SER A 297 24.14 -4.01 -9.81
C SER A 297 23.14 -2.85 -9.72
N ILE A 298 23.20 -2.05 -8.66
CA ILE A 298 22.40 -0.84 -8.50
C ILE A 298 23.25 0.39 -8.77
N ILE A 299 22.76 1.26 -9.65
CA ILE A 299 23.44 2.50 -10.04
C ILE A 299 22.59 3.68 -9.58
N SER A 300 23.16 4.58 -8.78
CA SER A 300 22.43 5.74 -8.23
C SER A 300 23.33 6.96 -8.07
N PRO A 301 22.84 8.17 -8.36
CA PRO A 301 23.55 9.40 -8.06
C PRO A 301 23.59 9.73 -6.55
N ASP A 302 22.77 9.07 -5.73
CA ASP A 302 22.69 9.30 -4.31
C ASP A 302 23.88 8.66 -3.57
N LYS A 303 24.23 9.17 -2.39
CA LYS A 303 25.34 8.70 -1.57
C LYS A 303 25.04 7.35 -0.90
N VAL A 304 23.78 7.15 -0.52
CA VAL A 304 23.26 5.92 0.06
C VAL A 304 21.84 5.65 -0.50
N PRO A 305 21.36 4.40 -0.47
CA PRO A 305 19.97 4.10 -0.78
C PRO A 305 19.02 4.88 0.15
N PHE A 306 17.86 5.29 -0.37
CA PHE A 306 16.83 6.01 0.39
C PHE A 306 17.33 7.31 1.07
N GLU A 307 18.41 7.94 0.58
CA GLU A 307 19.00 9.12 1.21
C GLU A 307 17.96 10.21 1.52
N LYS A 308 17.07 10.48 0.56
CA LYS A 308 16.03 11.52 0.68
C LYS A 308 14.89 11.14 1.61
N GLN A 309 14.56 9.84 1.67
CA GLN A 309 13.43 9.33 2.46
C GLN A 309 13.80 9.09 3.92
N PHE A 310 14.99 8.54 4.17
CA PHE A 310 15.37 8.05 5.49
C PHE A 310 16.67 8.64 6.03
N GLY A 311 17.42 9.38 5.21
CA GLY A 311 18.72 9.93 5.57
C GLY A 311 19.86 8.93 5.51
N GLU A 312 21.08 9.44 5.67
CA GLU A 312 22.32 8.68 5.46
C GLU A 312 22.48 7.48 6.40
N ARG A 313 22.13 7.62 7.68
CA ARG A 313 22.31 6.56 8.68
C ARG A 313 21.46 5.33 8.40
N VAL A 314 20.19 5.53 8.10
CA VAL A 314 19.26 4.45 7.74
C VAL A 314 19.57 3.91 6.34
N GLY A 315 19.89 4.79 5.39
CA GLY A 315 20.32 4.39 4.07
C GLY A 315 21.55 3.49 4.06
N SER A 316 22.50 3.75 4.94
CA SER A 316 23.68 2.88 5.13
C SER A 316 23.31 1.48 5.62
N MET A 317 22.36 1.36 6.55
CA MET A 317 21.83 0.06 6.98
C MET A 317 21.22 -0.72 5.81
N PHE A 318 20.40 -0.09 4.95
CA PHE A 318 19.85 -0.74 3.76
C PHE A 318 20.94 -1.15 2.76
N ARG A 319 21.95 -0.31 2.55
CA ARG A 319 23.11 -0.64 1.72
C ARG A 319 23.79 -1.90 2.22
N GLU A 320 24.15 -1.95 3.52
CA GLU A 320 24.81 -3.10 4.13
C GLU A 320 23.97 -4.37 4.04
N LEU A 321 22.66 -4.28 4.27
CA LEU A 321 21.74 -5.40 4.12
C LEU A 321 21.80 -5.97 2.70
N HIS A 322 21.77 -5.13 1.69
CA HIS A 322 21.81 -5.54 0.29
C HIS A 322 23.20 -6.09 -0.13
N GLU A 323 24.30 -5.44 0.29
CA GLU A 323 25.67 -5.90 0.00
C GLU A 323 25.95 -7.27 0.62
N ARG A 324 25.50 -7.52 1.87
CA ARG A 324 25.59 -8.84 2.53
C ARG A 324 24.85 -9.93 1.76
N ASN A 325 23.82 -9.57 0.97
CA ASN A 325 23.07 -10.47 0.10
C ASN A 325 23.55 -10.45 -1.36
N GLY A 326 24.74 -9.86 -1.64
CA GLY A 326 25.42 -9.92 -2.91
C GLY A 326 24.94 -8.92 -3.97
N VAL A 327 24.24 -7.86 -3.59
CA VAL A 327 23.97 -6.71 -4.47
C VAL A 327 25.23 -5.85 -4.56
N ARG A 328 25.60 -5.42 -5.77
CA ARG A 328 26.69 -4.45 -5.97
C ARG A 328 26.11 -3.05 -6.11
N PHE A 329 26.72 -2.07 -5.46
CA PHE A 329 26.31 -0.67 -5.57
C PHE A 329 27.37 0.17 -6.29
N HIS A 330 26.91 0.96 -7.27
CA HIS A 330 27.62 2.04 -7.90
C HIS A 330 26.92 3.35 -7.49
N LEU A 331 27.26 3.84 -6.31
CA LEU A 331 26.69 5.06 -5.73
C LEU A 331 27.48 6.29 -6.16
N GLN A 332 26.83 7.47 -6.07
CA GLN A 332 27.36 8.73 -6.61
C GLN A 332 27.76 8.63 -8.08
N ALA A 333 27.12 7.71 -8.81
CA ALA A 333 27.37 7.41 -10.20
C ALA A 333 26.19 7.84 -11.08
N ARG A 334 26.50 8.34 -12.28
CA ARG A 334 25.52 8.72 -13.29
C ARG A 334 25.72 7.89 -14.54
N VAL A 335 24.62 7.48 -15.14
CA VAL A 335 24.63 6.74 -16.40
C VAL A 335 24.75 7.74 -17.56
N ALA A 336 25.70 7.49 -18.45
CA ALA A 336 25.91 8.23 -19.69
C ALA A 336 25.04 7.66 -20.82
N SER A 337 25.05 6.33 -21.00
CA SER A 337 24.29 5.60 -22.02
C SER A 337 24.07 4.15 -21.62
N LEU A 338 23.14 3.51 -22.30
CA LEU A 338 22.98 2.06 -22.37
C LEU A 338 23.49 1.62 -23.71
N GLU A 339 24.43 0.67 -23.73
CA GLU A 339 25.04 0.18 -24.96
C GLU A 339 24.40 -1.15 -25.38
N GLY A 340 24.19 -1.32 -26.67
CA GLY A 340 23.50 -2.47 -27.23
C GLY A 340 24.27 -3.15 -28.37
N GLU A 341 24.05 -4.46 -28.49
CA GLU A 341 24.51 -5.26 -29.64
C GLU A 341 23.27 -5.94 -30.26
N GLU A 342 23.14 -5.85 -31.57
CA GLU A 342 21.99 -6.37 -32.35
C GLU A 342 20.62 -5.89 -31.80
N GLY A 343 20.57 -4.68 -31.20
CA GLY A 343 19.34 -4.09 -30.63
C GLY A 343 19.01 -4.51 -29.21
N ASN A 344 19.80 -5.36 -28.56
CA ASN A 344 19.64 -5.77 -27.17
C ASN A 344 20.66 -5.08 -26.28
N VAL A 345 20.27 -4.67 -25.09
CA VAL A 345 21.19 -4.09 -24.11
C VAL A 345 22.21 -5.13 -23.65
N HIS A 346 23.48 -4.74 -23.51
CA HIS A 346 24.53 -5.62 -22.99
C HIS A 346 25.42 -4.96 -21.92
N GLU A 347 25.41 -3.62 -21.83
CA GLU A 347 26.13 -2.91 -20.78
C GLU A 347 25.55 -1.52 -20.50
N VAL A 348 25.86 -1.02 -19.32
CA VAL A 348 25.59 0.35 -18.87
C VAL A 348 26.92 1.10 -18.80
N MET A 349 27.06 2.20 -19.54
CA MET A 349 28.23 3.08 -19.48
C MET A 349 27.97 4.22 -18.49
N LEU A 350 28.86 4.42 -17.53
CA LEU A 350 28.82 5.52 -16.57
C LEU A 350 29.53 6.77 -17.12
N GLU A 351 29.18 7.97 -16.62
CA GLU A 351 29.88 9.21 -16.92
C GLU A 351 31.37 9.17 -16.53
N SER A 352 31.77 8.30 -15.61
CA SER A 352 33.17 8.04 -15.24
C SER A 352 33.95 7.29 -16.28
N GLY A 353 33.30 6.69 -17.29
CA GLY A 353 33.88 5.77 -18.24
C GLY A 353 33.93 4.31 -17.77
N GLU A 354 33.37 3.98 -16.63
CA GLU A 354 33.19 2.60 -16.16
C GLU A 354 32.06 1.92 -16.95
N HIS A 355 32.26 0.65 -17.29
CA HIS A 355 31.29 -0.20 -17.97
C HIS A 355 30.76 -1.28 -17.03
N ILE A 356 29.46 -1.44 -16.96
CA ILE A 356 28.76 -2.43 -16.13
C ILE A 356 27.97 -3.33 -17.05
N ALA A 357 28.36 -4.60 -17.15
CA ALA A 357 27.65 -5.57 -17.95
C ALA A 357 26.21 -5.80 -17.45
N ALA A 358 25.26 -5.88 -18.37
CA ALA A 358 23.85 -6.04 -18.07
C ALA A 358 23.09 -6.71 -19.22
N ASP A 359 22.54 -7.89 -18.97
CA ASP A 359 21.64 -8.58 -19.89
C ASP A 359 20.21 -7.99 -19.83
N LEU A 360 19.90 -7.29 -18.74
CA LEU A 360 18.65 -6.58 -18.51
C LEU A 360 18.90 -5.30 -17.71
N VAL A 361 18.19 -4.23 -18.06
CA VAL A 361 18.20 -2.96 -17.31
C VAL A 361 16.81 -2.64 -16.81
N LEU A 362 16.67 -2.39 -15.49
CA LEU A 362 15.46 -1.89 -14.88
C LEU A 362 15.58 -0.40 -14.58
N LEU A 363 14.68 0.39 -15.14
CA LEU A 363 14.59 1.83 -14.90
C LEU A 363 13.71 2.11 -13.66
N ALA A 364 14.34 2.23 -12.50
CA ALA A 364 13.71 2.59 -11.22
C ALA A 364 13.97 4.05 -10.84
N THR A 365 13.90 4.95 -11.82
CA THR A 365 14.32 6.36 -11.75
C THR A 365 13.23 7.32 -11.26
N GLY A 366 12.24 6.79 -10.55
CA GLY A 366 11.12 7.53 -9.99
C GLY A 366 9.92 7.61 -10.93
N VAL A 367 8.89 8.33 -10.48
CA VAL A 367 7.60 8.43 -11.16
C VAL A 367 7.15 9.89 -11.31
N ALA A 368 6.14 10.12 -12.15
CA ALA A 368 5.48 11.41 -12.32
C ALA A 368 3.96 11.22 -12.28
N PRO A 369 3.17 12.18 -11.76
CA PRO A 369 1.72 12.13 -11.81
C PRO A 369 1.18 11.91 -13.22
N ALA A 370 0.26 10.94 -13.36
CA ALA A 370 -0.37 10.61 -14.64
C ALA A 370 -1.59 11.52 -14.90
N THR A 371 -1.35 12.80 -15.15
CA THR A 371 -2.38 13.86 -15.25
C THR A 371 -2.32 14.65 -16.55
N GLY A 372 -1.46 14.28 -17.50
CA GLY A 372 -1.25 15.03 -18.74
C GLY A 372 -2.47 15.17 -19.66
N PHE A 373 -3.53 14.40 -19.41
CA PHE A 373 -4.80 14.44 -20.14
C PHE A 373 -5.85 15.38 -19.51
N VAL A 374 -5.56 16.00 -18.35
CA VAL A 374 -6.50 16.84 -17.61
C VAL A 374 -6.47 18.27 -18.13
N GLU A 375 -7.63 18.77 -18.60
CA GLU A 375 -7.80 20.13 -19.10
C GLU A 375 -8.79 20.92 -18.23
N GLY A 376 -8.54 22.23 -18.10
CA GLY A 376 -9.41 23.14 -17.36
C GLY A 376 -9.27 23.06 -15.83
N LEU A 377 -8.22 22.39 -15.32
CA LEU A 377 -7.84 22.36 -13.92
C LEU A 377 -6.38 22.80 -13.76
N PRO A 378 -6.06 23.75 -12.86
CA PRO A 378 -4.69 24.10 -12.54
C PRO A 378 -3.95 22.92 -11.89
N LEU A 379 -2.82 22.53 -12.47
CA LEU A 379 -1.92 21.50 -11.93
C LEU A 379 -0.66 22.15 -11.36
N GLN A 380 -0.01 21.47 -10.40
CA GLN A 380 1.34 21.85 -10.00
C GLN A 380 2.35 21.61 -11.13
N LYS A 381 3.52 22.21 -11.01
CA LYS A 381 4.58 22.13 -12.03
C LYS A 381 5.00 20.69 -12.35
N ASP A 382 4.92 19.78 -11.39
CA ASP A 382 5.23 18.37 -11.54
C ASP A 382 4.04 17.52 -12.04
N GLY A 383 2.86 18.14 -12.24
CA GLY A 383 1.62 17.49 -12.64
C GLY A 383 0.68 17.15 -11.49
N GLY A 384 1.03 17.47 -10.25
CA GLY A 384 0.19 17.19 -9.08
C GLY A 384 -1.13 17.97 -9.10
N VAL A 385 -2.21 17.32 -8.65
CA VAL A 385 -3.56 17.88 -8.50
C VAL A 385 -3.73 18.43 -7.09
N ILE A 386 -3.90 19.74 -6.95
CA ILE A 386 -4.13 20.37 -5.65
C ILE A 386 -5.54 20.05 -5.18
N VAL A 387 -5.67 19.48 -3.97
CA VAL A 387 -6.94 19.19 -3.32
C VAL A 387 -7.03 19.82 -1.93
N ASN A 388 -8.25 20.05 -1.47
CA ASN A 388 -8.49 20.40 -0.07
C ASN A 388 -8.38 19.17 0.85
N ALA A 389 -8.51 19.35 2.16
CA ALA A 389 -8.46 18.24 3.13
C ALA A 389 -9.57 17.18 2.93
N GLY A 390 -10.61 17.48 2.17
CA GLY A 390 -11.66 16.55 1.79
C GLY A 390 -11.42 15.86 0.43
N MET A 391 -10.23 15.98 -0.13
CA MET A 391 -9.81 15.43 -1.43
C MET A 391 -10.54 16.07 -2.64
N GLN A 392 -11.16 17.22 -2.49
CA GLN A 392 -11.84 17.93 -3.59
C GLN A 392 -10.88 18.87 -4.31
N ALA A 393 -10.76 18.72 -5.63
CA ALA A 393 -9.98 19.58 -6.53
C ALA A 393 -10.80 20.72 -7.13
N ALA A 394 -12.06 20.44 -7.48
CA ALA A 394 -13.02 21.41 -8.02
C ALA A 394 -14.46 20.94 -7.70
N PRO A 395 -15.48 21.78 -7.89
CA PRO A 395 -16.88 21.35 -7.72
C PRO A 395 -17.23 20.14 -8.59
N GLY A 396 -17.57 19.02 -7.94
CA GLY A 396 -17.85 17.73 -8.60
C GLY A 396 -16.60 16.97 -9.06
N LEU A 397 -15.39 17.41 -8.69
CA LEU A 397 -14.14 16.72 -9.02
C LEU A 397 -13.28 16.52 -7.78
N TYR A 398 -12.86 15.28 -7.56
CA TYR A 398 -11.98 14.84 -6.48
C TYR A 398 -10.69 14.24 -7.06
N ALA A 399 -9.63 14.15 -6.26
CA ALA A 399 -8.42 13.44 -6.64
C ALA A 399 -7.85 12.68 -5.44
N ALA A 400 -7.25 11.50 -5.68
CA ALA A 400 -6.66 10.64 -4.67
C ALA A 400 -5.47 9.86 -5.22
N GLY A 401 -4.58 9.43 -4.33
CA GLY A 401 -3.38 8.67 -4.63
C GLY A 401 -2.22 9.54 -5.06
N ASP A 402 -1.30 8.96 -5.83
CA ASP A 402 0.00 9.56 -6.17
C ASP A 402 -0.09 10.94 -6.83
N ILE A 403 -1.25 11.27 -7.42
CA ILE A 403 -1.48 12.58 -8.06
C ILE A 403 -1.90 13.67 -7.10
N ALA A 404 -2.42 13.32 -5.91
CA ALA A 404 -3.04 14.28 -5.01
C ALA A 404 -2.00 15.05 -4.17
N VAL A 405 -2.08 16.38 -4.24
CA VAL A 405 -1.32 17.30 -3.38
C VAL A 405 -2.29 17.84 -2.34
N PHE A 406 -2.12 17.44 -1.10
CA PHE A 406 -3.11 17.64 -0.04
C PHE A 406 -2.49 18.18 1.25
N PRO A 407 -3.26 18.91 2.08
CA PRO A 407 -2.80 19.32 3.40
C PRO A 407 -2.81 18.11 4.34
N LEU A 408 -1.62 17.62 4.71
CA LEU A 408 -1.49 16.50 5.66
C LEU A 408 -1.91 16.93 7.06
N ARG A 409 -1.51 18.14 7.47
CA ARG A 409 -1.92 18.79 8.71
C ARG A 409 -2.38 20.22 8.43
N GLU A 410 -3.14 20.75 9.37
CA GLU A 410 -3.60 22.14 9.28
C GLU A 410 -2.41 23.10 9.41
N ASN A 411 -2.34 24.09 8.52
CA ASN A 411 -1.27 25.09 8.46
C ASN A 411 0.13 24.58 8.04
N GLU A 412 0.26 23.36 7.56
CA GLU A 412 1.49 22.88 6.91
C GLU A 412 1.39 23.01 5.38
N GLU A 413 2.55 23.07 4.71
CA GLU A 413 2.61 23.03 3.26
C GLU A 413 2.00 21.72 2.74
N PRO A 414 1.18 21.77 1.68
CA PRO A 414 0.60 20.58 1.10
C PRO A 414 1.68 19.61 0.59
N VAL A 415 1.45 18.32 0.81
CA VAL A 415 2.38 17.25 0.43
C VAL A 415 1.75 16.33 -0.62
N ARG A 416 2.60 15.63 -1.37
CA ARG A 416 2.21 14.54 -2.26
C ARG A 416 2.92 13.27 -1.79
N ILE A 417 2.15 12.24 -1.49
CA ILE A 417 2.63 10.98 -0.89
C ILE A 417 2.24 9.82 -1.81
N GLU A 418 3.23 9.15 -2.37
CA GLU A 418 3.10 8.03 -3.33
C GLU A 418 3.08 6.68 -2.59
N HIS A 419 2.17 6.52 -1.61
CA HIS A 419 2.06 5.30 -0.82
C HIS A 419 0.75 4.59 -1.08
N TRP A 420 0.81 3.25 -1.20
CA TRP A 420 -0.32 2.37 -1.48
C TRP A 420 -1.51 2.60 -0.54
N ARG A 421 -1.26 2.57 0.77
CA ARG A 421 -2.30 2.74 1.78
C ARG A 421 -2.85 4.17 1.82
N VAL A 422 -2.00 5.19 1.62
CA VAL A 422 -2.41 6.60 1.56
C VAL A 422 -3.36 6.82 0.38
N ALA A 423 -3.07 6.23 -0.77
CA ALA A 423 -3.95 6.30 -1.95
C ALA A 423 -5.36 5.77 -1.65
N GLN A 424 -5.44 4.65 -0.94
CA GLN A 424 -6.72 4.06 -0.53
C GLN A 424 -7.42 4.88 0.56
N GLN A 425 -6.68 5.43 1.54
CA GLN A 425 -7.24 6.32 2.58
C GLN A 425 -7.86 7.57 1.97
N GLN A 426 -7.15 8.24 1.07
CA GLN A 426 -7.64 9.42 0.35
C GLN A 426 -8.88 9.10 -0.48
N ALA A 427 -8.88 7.97 -1.19
CA ALA A 427 -10.00 7.54 -2.01
C ALA A 427 -11.28 7.28 -1.17
N ARG A 428 -11.14 6.70 0.03
CA ARG A 428 -12.26 6.53 0.95
C ARG A 428 -12.84 7.87 1.43
N ILE A 429 -11.98 8.84 1.77
CA ILE A 429 -12.43 10.21 2.13
C ILE A 429 -13.11 10.89 0.94
N ALA A 430 -12.53 10.78 -0.26
CA ALA A 430 -13.14 11.31 -1.48
C ALA A 430 -14.53 10.69 -1.72
N ALA A 431 -14.66 9.37 -1.65
CA ALA A 431 -15.93 8.66 -1.85
C ALA A 431 -17.01 9.09 -0.85
N GLN A 432 -16.67 9.25 0.43
CA GLN A 432 -17.58 9.78 1.46
C GLN A 432 -18.07 11.18 1.11
N ASN A 433 -17.16 12.05 0.68
CA ASN A 433 -17.46 13.43 0.34
C ASN A 433 -18.23 13.55 -0.99
N MET A 434 -17.99 12.66 -1.94
CA MET A 434 -18.82 12.50 -3.14
C MET A 434 -20.28 12.16 -2.78
N CYS A 435 -20.49 11.40 -1.69
CA CYS A 435 -21.82 11.09 -1.15
C CYS A 435 -22.40 12.21 -0.26
N GLY A 436 -21.76 13.38 -0.18
CA GLY A 436 -22.25 14.54 0.55
C GLY A 436 -21.74 14.68 1.99
N ALA A 437 -20.83 13.82 2.44
CA ALA A 437 -20.14 14.00 3.70
C ALA A 437 -19.20 15.23 3.65
N ARG A 438 -18.65 15.60 4.81
CA ARG A 438 -17.68 16.70 4.94
C ARG A 438 -16.46 16.24 5.76
N ASN A 439 -15.97 15.05 5.42
CA ASN A 439 -14.85 14.45 6.11
C ASN A 439 -13.52 15.06 5.64
N ARG A 440 -12.54 15.07 6.54
CA ARG A 440 -11.18 15.54 6.27
C ARG A 440 -10.21 14.36 6.39
N TYR A 441 -9.15 14.37 5.61
CA TYR A 441 -8.06 13.43 5.80
C TYR A 441 -7.38 13.71 7.15
N ASN A 442 -7.37 12.72 8.03
CA ASN A 442 -6.76 12.77 9.36
C ASN A 442 -6.03 11.46 9.70
N ALA A 443 -5.80 10.64 8.70
CA ALA A 443 -5.12 9.37 8.88
C ALA A 443 -3.60 9.57 8.98
N VAL A 444 -2.93 8.62 9.59
CA VAL A 444 -1.47 8.56 9.63
C VAL A 444 -0.98 7.88 8.35
N PRO A 445 -0.13 8.54 7.53
CA PRO A 445 0.51 7.88 6.41
C PRO A 445 1.26 6.64 6.87
N PHE A 446 1.17 5.58 6.09
CA PHE A 446 1.84 4.32 6.37
C PHE A 446 2.20 3.63 5.07
N PHE A 447 3.40 3.06 5.02
CA PHE A 447 3.77 2.09 4.01
C PHE A 447 4.71 1.04 4.61
N TRP A 448 4.92 -0.03 3.86
CA TRP A 448 5.90 -1.06 4.17
C TRP A 448 6.78 -1.33 2.96
N THR A 449 7.99 -1.81 3.23
CA THR A 449 8.91 -2.29 2.19
C THR A 449 9.60 -3.57 2.67
N TYR A 450 9.85 -4.49 1.75
CA TYR A 450 10.31 -5.83 2.08
C TYR A 450 11.64 -6.15 1.39
N HIS A 451 12.64 -6.53 2.17
CA HIS A 451 14.00 -6.81 1.70
C HIS A 451 14.57 -8.03 2.43
N PHE A 452 14.91 -9.09 1.70
CA PHE A 452 15.61 -10.28 2.23
C PHE A 452 14.97 -10.86 3.51
N GLY A 453 13.66 -11.05 3.50
CA GLY A 453 12.93 -11.59 4.66
C GLY A 453 12.67 -10.59 5.78
N LYS A 454 12.99 -9.31 5.60
CA LYS A 454 12.75 -8.24 6.57
C LYS A 454 11.65 -7.31 6.07
N ASN A 455 10.64 -7.10 6.92
CA ASN A 455 9.59 -6.11 6.69
C ASN A 455 9.93 -4.83 7.43
N PHE A 456 10.03 -3.73 6.71
CA PHE A 456 10.23 -2.40 7.28
C PHE A 456 8.95 -1.60 7.12
N GLU A 457 8.47 -1.04 8.21
CA GLU A 457 7.28 -0.23 8.28
C GLU A 457 7.64 1.24 8.51
N TYR A 458 6.96 2.15 7.82
CA TYR A 458 7.14 3.57 8.02
C TYR A 458 5.79 4.23 8.31
N LEU A 459 5.70 4.89 9.46
CA LEU A 459 4.51 5.55 9.98
C LEU A 459 4.75 7.05 10.04
N GLY A 460 3.77 7.85 9.65
CA GLY A 460 3.92 9.30 9.60
C GLY A 460 4.52 9.80 8.30
N HIS A 461 5.02 11.02 8.30
CA HIS A 461 5.67 11.65 7.15
C HIS A 461 6.64 12.72 7.64
N ALA A 462 7.90 12.61 7.22
CA ALA A 462 8.95 13.58 7.53
C ALA A 462 9.73 13.92 6.27
N ASN A 463 9.63 15.17 5.80
CA ASN A 463 10.50 15.72 4.75
C ASN A 463 11.82 16.23 5.33
N GLU A 464 11.78 16.66 6.60
CA GLU A 464 12.91 17.17 7.37
C GLU A 464 12.79 16.70 8.81
N TRP A 465 13.91 16.56 9.48
CA TRP A 465 14.00 16.20 10.90
C TRP A 465 15.21 16.83 11.55
N ASP A 466 15.12 17.09 12.84
CA ASP A 466 16.18 17.69 13.62
C ASP A 466 17.08 16.62 14.24
N GLU A 467 16.51 15.45 14.58
CA GLU A 467 17.17 14.34 15.24
C GLU A 467 16.60 12.99 14.82
N LEU A 468 17.48 11.98 14.81
CA LEU A 468 17.10 10.56 14.70
C LEU A 468 17.35 9.87 16.04
N VAL A 469 16.30 9.28 16.61
CA VAL A 469 16.39 8.49 17.85
C VAL A 469 16.21 7.02 17.51
N LEU A 470 17.22 6.21 17.83
CA LEU A 470 17.21 4.76 17.62
C LEU A 470 16.82 4.05 18.91
N ASP A 471 15.83 3.18 18.84
CA ASP A 471 15.54 2.11 19.80
C ASP A 471 15.84 0.77 19.11
N GLY A 472 16.65 -0.08 19.72
CA GLY A 472 17.06 -1.37 19.14
C GLY A 472 18.38 -1.35 18.38
N ASP A 473 18.53 -2.26 17.39
CA ASP A 473 19.81 -2.55 16.75
C ASP A 473 19.67 -2.67 15.23
N PHE A 474 20.48 -1.88 14.50
CA PHE A 474 20.53 -1.92 13.03
C PHE A 474 21.06 -3.25 12.48
N GLU A 475 22.02 -3.88 13.15
CA GLU A 475 22.64 -5.13 12.66
C GLU A 475 21.68 -6.30 12.74
N GLN A 476 20.85 -6.34 13.80
CA GLN A 476 19.83 -7.37 13.99
C GLN A 476 18.53 -7.09 13.22
N HIS A 477 18.36 -5.88 12.69
CA HIS A 477 17.12 -5.40 12.07
C HIS A 477 15.92 -5.57 13.02
N ASP A 478 16.11 -5.27 14.30
CA ASP A 478 15.11 -5.23 15.34
C ASP A 478 15.15 -3.83 15.95
N LEU A 479 14.37 -2.92 15.39
CA LEU A 479 14.57 -1.49 15.65
C LEU A 479 13.30 -0.66 15.42
N ALA A 480 13.30 0.51 16.07
CA ALA A 480 12.48 1.66 15.71
C ALA A 480 13.36 2.91 15.62
N VAL A 481 13.27 3.66 14.53
CA VAL A 481 13.95 4.94 14.33
C VAL A 481 12.90 6.04 14.32
N LEU A 482 12.92 6.92 15.33
CA LEU A 482 12.04 8.06 15.41
C LEU A 482 12.68 9.25 14.71
N TYR A 483 11.95 9.85 13.78
CA TYR A 483 12.27 11.09 13.09
C TYR A 483 11.65 12.24 13.87
N MET A 484 12.46 12.99 14.60
CA MET A 484 12.00 14.06 15.48
C MET A 484 12.03 15.40 14.75
N LYS A 485 10.96 16.17 14.88
CA LYS A 485 10.84 17.56 14.42
C LYS A 485 10.16 18.40 15.50
N ASP A 486 10.78 19.49 15.92
CA ASP A 486 10.26 20.41 16.95
C ASP A 486 9.80 19.65 18.23
N ASP A 487 10.65 18.76 18.76
CA ASP A 487 10.41 17.89 19.92
C ASP A 487 9.20 16.92 19.77
N ARG A 488 8.69 16.72 18.55
CA ARG A 488 7.60 15.78 18.24
C ARG A 488 8.05 14.72 17.26
N VAL A 489 7.38 13.58 17.33
CA VAL A 489 7.59 12.49 16.37
C VAL A 489 6.87 12.83 15.08
N ALA A 490 7.62 13.08 14.01
CA ALA A 490 7.09 13.31 12.68
C ALA A 490 6.84 11.99 11.94
N ALA A 491 7.78 11.03 12.09
CA ALA A 491 7.66 9.71 11.49
C ALA A 491 8.45 8.66 12.29
N VAL A 492 8.15 7.39 12.06
CA VAL A 492 8.88 6.24 12.63
C VAL A 492 9.13 5.20 11.56
N LEU A 493 10.39 4.76 11.41
CA LEU A 493 10.74 3.56 10.67
C LEU A 493 10.93 2.42 11.68
N ALA A 494 10.31 1.28 11.45
CA ALA A 494 10.41 0.13 12.34
C ALA A 494 10.64 -1.17 11.57
N CYS A 495 11.28 -2.13 12.23
CA CYS A 495 11.43 -3.51 11.75
C CYS A 495 11.30 -4.46 12.95
N ASN A 496 10.55 -5.53 12.80
CA ASN A 496 10.22 -6.48 13.88
C ASN A 496 9.51 -5.82 15.09
N ARG A 497 8.60 -4.86 14.81
CA ARG A 497 7.79 -4.12 15.79
C ARG A 497 6.31 -4.05 15.40
N ASP A 498 5.79 -5.06 14.72
CA ASP A 498 4.46 -5.03 14.10
C ASP A 498 3.32 -4.75 15.09
N ALA A 499 3.35 -5.40 16.27
CA ALA A 499 2.35 -5.18 17.32
C ALA A 499 2.48 -3.76 17.93
N GLN A 500 3.71 -3.33 18.21
CA GLN A 500 3.98 -1.99 18.77
C GLN A 500 3.56 -0.89 17.80
N THR A 501 3.85 -1.06 16.51
CA THR A 501 3.47 -0.07 15.49
C THR A 501 1.97 -0.04 15.24
N ALA A 502 1.22 -1.13 15.53
CA ALA A 502 -0.23 -1.11 15.53
C ALA A 502 -0.81 -0.21 16.64
N HIS A 503 -0.21 -0.21 17.82
CA HIS A 503 -0.57 0.74 18.88
C HIS A 503 -0.08 2.16 18.57
N LEU A 504 1.13 2.29 18.02
CA LEU A 504 1.74 3.57 17.68
C LEU A 504 0.91 4.36 16.66
N ILE A 505 0.39 3.70 15.62
CA ILE A 505 -0.38 4.39 14.58
C ILE A 505 -1.69 4.98 15.15
N ASP A 506 -2.34 4.30 16.11
CA ASP A 506 -3.52 4.84 16.78
C ASP A 506 -3.15 6.04 17.67
N ALA A 507 -2.06 5.97 18.40
CA ALA A 507 -1.57 7.07 19.21
C ALA A 507 -1.21 8.29 18.36
N MET A 508 -0.45 8.12 17.27
CA MET A 508 -0.09 9.20 16.33
C MET A 508 -1.30 9.85 15.65
N ARG A 509 -2.37 9.08 15.43
CA ARG A 509 -3.61 9.60 14.85
C ARG A 509 -4.35 10.55 15.81
N ARG A 510 -4.25 10.30 17.10
CA ARG A 510 -4.96 11.07 18.15
C ARG A 510 -4.26 12.37 18.48
N GLU A 511 -2.94 12.34 18.61
CA GLU A 511 -2.14 13.51 18.97
C GLU A 511 -0.67 13.40 18.52
N PRO A 512 0.01 14.55 18.37
CA PRO A 512 1.45 14.56 18.14
C PRO A 512 2.21 14.02 19.36
N LEU A 513 2.98 12.95 19.17
CA LEU A 513 3.70 12.27 20.26
C LEU A 513 5.02 12.94 20.59
N THR A 514 5.36 12.98 21.88
CA THR A 514 6.72 13.24 22.36
C THR A 514 7.61 12.02 22.17
N ARG A 515 8.94 12.21 22.21
CA ARG A 515 9.93 11.12 22.22
C ARG A 515 9.59 10.06 23.29
N ALA A 516 9.35 10.49 24.53
CA ALA A 516 9.10 9.57 25.64
C ALA A 516 7.81 8.75 25.47
N GLN A 517 6.76 9.34 24.92
CA GLN A 517 5.52 8.62 24.60
C GLN A 517 5.76 7.56 23.53
N ALA A 518 6.41 7.92 22.43
CA ALA A 518 6.68 6.98 21.34
C ALA A 518 7.59 5.83 21.78
N LEU A 519 8.69 6.11 22.50
CA LEU A 519 9.61 5.07 22.99
C LEU A 519 8.92 4.09 23.95
N ARG A 520 7.98 4.54 24.78
CA ARG A 520 7.17 3.64 25.61
C ARG A 520 6.30 2.69 24.79
N ILE A 521 5.86 3.10 23.60
CA ILE A 521 5.02 2.27 22.73
C ILE A 521 5.88 1.28 21.92
N VAL A 522 7.01 1.74 21.35
CA VAL A 522 7.83 0.92 20.45
C VAL A 522 8.88 0.08 21.15
N GLY A 523 9.19 0.34 22.44
CA GLY A 523 10.18 -0.41 23.22
C GLY A 523 9.81 -1.89 23.37
N ARG A 524 10.82 -2.77 23.42
CA ARG A 524 10.62 -4.23 23.57
C ARG A 524 9.82 -4.63 24.80
N ASP A 525 9.99 -3.91 25.91
CA ASP A 525 9.34 -4.23 27.18
C ASP A 525 7.86 -3.83 27.23
N SER A 526 7.35 -3.19 26.19
CA SER A 526 5.96 -2.67 26.16
C SER A 526 4.89 -3.75 25.87
N CYS A 527 5.28 -4.96 25.46
CA CYS A 527 4.34 -6.03 25.09
C CYS A 527 4.17 -7.13 26.14
N ASP A 528 4.98 -7.15 27.22
CA ASP A 528 4.82 -8.10 28.31
C ASP A 528 3.77 -7.60 29.32
N GLY A 529 2.52 -7.52 28.88
CA GLY A 529 1.28 -7.71 29.65
C GLY A 529 1.09 -7.07 31.05
N ALA A 530 1.98 -6.20 31.52
CA ALA A 530 1.84 -5.51 32.79
C ALA A 530 1.76 -4.00 32.57
N ASP A 531 0.59 -3.42 32.89
CA ASP A 531 0.36 -1.99 33.10
C ASP A 531 0.46 -1.03 31.91
N TRP A 532 -0.01 -1.42 30.72
CA TRP A 532 -0.28 -0.43 29.68
C TRP A 532 -1.62 0.27 29.96
N ASN A 533 -1.62 1.33 30.79
CA ASN A 533 -2.69 2.32 30.84
C ASN A 533 -2.37 3.40 29.79
N PRO A 534 -3.15 3.51 28.69
CA PRO A 534 -2.99 4.62 27.75
C PRO A 534 -3.26 5.95 28.51
N PRO A 535 -2.53 7.02 28.22
CA PRO A 535 -2.81 8.35 28.76
C PRO A 535 -4.18 8.85 28.33
#